data_59f615a5148ecbe637b1fb36f2ac7a26
#
_entry.id   59f615a5148ecbe637b1fb36f2ac7a26
#
_cell.length_a   1.000
_cell.length_b   1.000
_cell.length_c   1.000
_cell.angle_alpha   90.00
_cell.angle_beta   90.00
_cell.angle_gamma   90.00
#
_symmetry.space_group_name_H-M   'P 1'
#
loop_
_entity.id
_entity.type
_entity.pdbx_description
1 polymer ?
#
loop_
_entity_poly.entity_id
_entity_poly.type
_entity_poly.pdbx_seq_one_letter_code
_entity_poly.pdbx_strand_id
1 'polypeptide(L)'
;MTTHQKQLYVMLMKWIHYIWFQNVDIDLSKRWIDIVGNWVEKNGTLWTIAHIKMIRNVFTRFICGQPCKRVDMILGIDKDGFPKVLKPYKELTNSQAGRRYILTLLSISRCLPGTKKPDYSTITKPSAATEDILKELIAYIPIFMERYSIKPFGVIRWTQDDLHYSVKSGPLGPSTLTAQADMYKARHLLPAWKKMAMFVPIILEKLMDAIPEKSALKFTSLVLGKEEPVNKPGFVNVTRIREKELKDVTRRLSIVDDPEAKARVVAIFDYWSQSILRKLHLRLFELLETFKQDRTFTQDPYIPRRLGHKYHSLDLSAATDRFPLKLQKELIAKLISGPYAEGWEEVLVGTPFITPEGDSVVYNAGQPMGAYSSWATFAVAHHMVIDYAAFKEGLDPQSDFYILLGDDVVINHDGVADRYRNIMSSLGVDISPLKTHVSYTTYEFAKRWFHYGKEITGIQLAGFMHILESGLNMRSKKWVDKQMKKCTAKSGRA
;
A
#
# COMPACT_ATOMS: atom_id res chain seq x y z
N MET A 1 -11.51 26.66 0.07
CA MET A 1 -12.65 25.81 -0.37
C MET A 1 -13.70 26.72 -0.96
N THR A 2 -14.07 26.52 -2.22
CA THR A 2 -15.08 27.39 -2.90
C THR A 2 -16.47 27.24 -2.27
N THR A 3 -17.32 28.25 -2.44
CA THR A 3 -18.73 28.19 -1.99
C THR A 3 -19.46 27.00 -2.58
N HIS A 4 -19.21 26.69 -3.85
CA HIS A 4 -19.78 25.53 -4.53
C HIS A 4 -19.34 24.21 -3.89
N GLN A 5 -18.06 24.05 -3.57
CA GLN A 5 -17.56 22.86 -2.85
C GLN A 5 -18.20 22.70 -1.46
N LYS A 6 -18.33 23.80 -0.70
CA LYS A 6 -19.04 23.76 0.60
C LYS A 6 -20.48 23.26 0.44
N GLN A 7 -21.20 23.74 -0.58
CA GLN A 7 -22.57 23.31 -0.87
C GLN A 7 -22.65 21.82 -1.22
N LEU A 8 -21.73 21.32 -2.03
CA LEU A 8 -21.65 19.90 -2.36
C LEU A 8 -21.40 19.02 -1.10
N TYR A 9 -20.52 19.44 -0.22
CA TYR A 9 -20.30 18.71 1.05
C TYR A 9 -21.54 18.74 1.95
N VAL A 10 -22.22 19.86 2.05
CA VAL A 10 -23.46 19.95 2.83
C VAL A 10 -24.54 19.05 2.24
N MET A 11 -24.69 19.03 0.92
CA MET A 11 -25.64 18.14 0.24
C MET A 11 -25.30 16.67 0.47
N LEU A 12 -24.04 16.29 0.34
CA LEU A 12 -23.55 14.93 0.61
C LEU A 12 -23.84 14.53 2.06
N MET A 13 -23.54 15.41 3.02
CA MET A 13 -23.78 15.10 4.44
C MET A 13 -25.27 14.98 4.75
N LYS A 14 -26.14 15.76 4.13
CA LYS A 14 -27.61 15.58 4.27
C LYS A 14 -28.03 14.19 3.82
N TRP A 15 -27.48 13.71 2.71
CA TRP A 15 -27.78 12.39 2.17
C TRP A 15 -27.26 11.27 3.08
N ILE A 16 -26.03 11.41 3.59
CA ILE A 16 -25.41 10.48 4.54
C ILE A 16 -26.20 10.43 5.85
N HIS A 17 -26.65 11.59 6.37
CA HIS A 17 -27.52 11.65 7.53
C HIS A 17 -28.83 10.90 7.32
N TYR A 18 -29.49 11.12 6.22
CA TYR A 18 -30.75 10.46 5.89
C TYR A 18 -30.64 8.93 5.89
N ILE A 19 -29.50 8.39 5.43
CA ILE A 19 -29.32 6.94 5.27
C ILE A 19 -28.75 6.30 6.56
N TRP A 20 -27.77 6.94 7.23
CA TRP A 20 -26.97 6.28 8.28
C TRP A 20 -26.99 6.94 9.64
N PHE A 21 -27.35 8.22 9.74
CA PHE A 21 -27.22 9.00 10.98
C PHE A 21 -28.47 9.82 11.30
N GLN A 22 -29.66 9.25 11.12
CA GLN A 22 -30.95 9.95 11.32
C GLN A 22 -31.10 10.56 12.71
N ASN A 23 -30.49 9.97 13.73
CA ASN A 23 -30.56 10.42 15.12
C ASN A 23 -29.43 11.42 15.51
N VAL A 24 -28.63 11.88 14.54
CA VAL A 24 -27.55 12.85 14.78
C VAL A 24 -27.96 14.19 14.19
N ASP A 25 -27.69 15.28 14.91
CA ASP A 25 -28.00 16.63 14.44
C ASP A 25 -27.18 16.99 13.17
N ILE A 26 -27.87 17.33 12.08
CA ILE A 26 -27.25 17.72 10.81
C ILE A 26 -26.45 19.01 10.94
N ASP A 27 -26.75 19.89 11.84
CA ASP A 27 -26.05 21.16 12.01
C ASP A 27 -24.62 20.95 12.53
N LEU A 28 -24.34 19.84 13.18
CA LEU A 28 -22.99 19.43 13.51
C LEU A 28 -22.13 19.21 12.25
N SER A 29 -22.69 18.62 11.17
CA SER A 29 -21.98 18.48 9.89
C SER A 29 -21.71 19.83 9.23
N LYS A 30 -22.68 20.72 9.21
CA LYS A 30 -22.51 22.08 8.64
C LYS A 30 -21.40 22.83 9.39
N ARG A 31 -21.47 22.82 10.72
CA ARG A 31 -20.44 23.42 11.58
C ARG A 31 -19.03 22.88 11.27
N TRP A 32 -18.90 21.58 11.09
CA TRP A 32 -17.60 20.97 10.74
C TRP A 32 -17.10 21.43 9.36
N ILE A 33 -17.98 21.46 8.35
CA ILE A 33 -17.66 21.91 7.00
C ILE A 33 -17.20 23.38 7.02
N ASP A 34 -17.84 24.23 7.79
CA ASP A 34 -17.47 25.64 7.95
C ASP A 34 -16.10 25.79 8.63
N ILE A 35 -15.81 25.03 9.68
CA ILE A 35 -14.49 25.00 10.32
C ILE A 35 -13.41 24.60 9.32
N VAL A 36 -13.61 23.51 8.59
CA VAL A 36 -12.67 23.03 7.57
C VAL A 36 -12.51 24.06 6.45
N GLY A 37 -13.60 24.67 6.00
CA GLY A 37 -13.60 25.72 5.00
C GLY A 37 -12.74 26.92 5.40
N ASN A 38 -12.88 27.37 6.65
CA ASN A 38 -12.12 28.47 7.20
C ASN A 38 -10.62 28.12 7.34
N TRP A 39 -10.29 26.87 7.68
CA TRP A 39 -8.90 26.43 7.72
C TRP A 39 -8.26 26.43 6.32
N VAL A 40 -8.97 25.91 5.30
CA VAL A 40 -8.48 25.94 3.93
C VAL A 40 -8.22 27.37 3.45
N GLU A 41 -9.11 28.30 3.79
CA GLU A 41 -9.00 29.70 3.41
C GLU A 41 -7.82 30.42 4.11
N LYS A 42 -7.65 30.20 5.41
CA LYS A 42 -6.63 30.87 6.22
C LYS A 42 -5.23 30.25 6.13
N ASN A 43 -5.16 28.93 6.09
CA ASN A 43 -3.90 28.17 6.22
C ASN A 43 -3.53 27.34 4.99
N GLY A 44 -4.42 27.27 4.01
CA GLY A 44 -4.24 26.45 2.81
C GLY A 44 -4.62 24.97 3.00
N THR A 45 -4.71 24.28 1.89
CA THR A 45 -5.22 22.89 1.84
C THR A 45 -4.28 21.88 2.49
N LEU A 46 -2.97 21.98 2.24
CA LEU A 46 -1.99 21.03 2.79
C LEU A 46 -1.91 21.08 4.32
N TRP A 47 -1.93 22.29 4.90
CA TRP A 47 -1.99 22.46 6.34
C TRP A 47 -3.28 21.85 6.92
N THR A 48 -4.44 22.13 6.26
CA THR A 48 -5.74 21.62 6.71
C THR A 48 -5.77 20.10 6.69
N ILE A 49 -5.27 19.46 5.63
CA ILE A 49 -5.15 18.00 5.55
C ILE A 49 -4.32 17.46 6.73
N ALA A 50 -3.14 18.03 6.97
CA ALA A 50 -2.25 17.61 8.04
C ALA A 50 -2.92 17.78 9.42
N HIS A 51 -3.63 18.91 9.62
CA HIS A 51 -4.33 19.21 10.87
C HIS A 51 -5.49 18.24 11.14
N ILE A 52 -6.32 17.94 10.14
CA ILE A 52 -7.41 16.94 10.28
C ILE A 52 -6.84 15.54 10.56
N LYS A 53 -5.73 15.14 9.89
CA LYS A 53 -5.05 13.87 10.18
C LYS A 53 -4.61 13.78 11.64
N MET A 54 -4.05 14.86 12.18
CA MET A 54 -3.64 14.93 13.57
C MET A 54 -4.85 14.83 14.53
N ILE A 55 -5.93 15.55 14.25
CA ILE A 55 -7.19 15.46 15.01
C ILE A 55 -7.69 14.01 15.01
N ARG A 56 -7.69 13.35 13.84
CA ARG A 56 -8.09 11.95 13.70
C ARG A 56 -7.24 11.03 14.56
N ASN A 57 -5.92 11.17 14.51
CA ASN A 57 -5.01 10.33 15.30
C ASN A 57 -5.22 10.51 16.81
N VAL A 58 -5.41 11.75 17.28
CA VAL A 58 -5.72 12.02 18.70
C VAL A 58 -7.08 11.43 19.08
N PHE A 59 -8.08 11.58 18.21
CA PHE A 59 -9.41 11.00 18.45
C PHE A 59 -9.38 9.46 18.50
N THR A 60 -8.68 8.81 17.56
CA THR A 60 -8.57 7.34 17.55
C THR A 60 -7.82 6.82 18.77
N ARG A 61 -6.79 7.51 19.24
CA ARG A 61 -6.12 7.18 20.50
C ARG A 61 -7.04 7.33 21.71
N PHE A 62 -7.86 8.37 21.73
CA PHE A 62 -8.85 8.57 22.79
C PHE A 62 -9.84 7.38 22.85
N ILE A 63 -10.43 6.97 21.73
CA ILE A 63 -11.34 5.81 21.70
C ILE A 63 -10.67 4.46 21.99
N CYS A 64 -9.35 4.38 21.81
CA CYS A 64 -8.54 3.21 22.20
C CYS A 64 -8.20 3.17 23.70
N GLY A 65 -8.60 4.18 24.48
CA GLY A 65 -8.22 4.29 25.87
C GLY A 65 -6.76 4.69 26.10
N GLN A 66 -6.12 5.29 25.09
CA GLN A 66 -4.73 5.79 25.11
C GLN A 66 -4.70 7.31 24.83
N PRO A 67 -5.35 8.14 25.65
CA PRO A 67 -5.43 9.57 25.37
C PRO A 67 -4.06 10.21 25.36
N CYS A 68 -3.85 11.16 24.44
CA CYS A 68 -2.64 11.95 24.39
C CYS A 68 -2.58 12.91 25.59
N LYS A 69 -1.50 12.88 26.36
CA LYS A 69 -1.29 13.82 27.48
C LYS A 69 -0.79 15.19 27.00
N ARG A 70 -0.03 15.22 25.92
CA ARG A 70 0.51 16.41 25.27
C ARG A 70 0.63 16.16 23.77
N VAL A 71 0.27 17.14 22.99
CA VAL A 71 0.51 17.12 21.54
C VAL A 71 1.48 18.28 21.24
N ASP A 72 2.64 17.97 20.71
CA ASP A 72 3.72 18.95 20.45
C ASP A 72 3.38 19.97 19.38
N MET A 73 2.15 19.98 18.89
CA MET A 73 1.67 20.87 17.84
C MET A 73 0.38 21.58 18.24
N ILE A 74 0.01 22.59 17.49
CA ILE A 74 -1.07 23.56 17.56
C ILE A 74 -2.49 22.98 17.83
N LEU A 75 -2.61 21.67 18.12
CA LEU A 75 -3.87 21.04 18.44
C LEU A 75 -4.18 21.14 19.93
N GLY A 76 -5.20 21.92 20.29
CA GLY A 76 -5.72 21.94 21.65
C GLY A 76 -6.40 20.62 22.01
N ILE A 77 -6.01 20.03 23.15
CA ILE A 77 -6.69 18.87 23.76
C ILE A 77 -7.29 19.28 25.10
N ASP A 78 -8.36 18.61 25.56
CA ASP A 78 -8.93 18.80 26.88
C ASP A 78 -8.18 17.94 27.92
N LYS A 79 -8.62 18.03 29.19
CA LYS A 79 -8.02 17.29 30.31
C LYS A 79 -8.10 15.75 30.15
N ASP A 80 -9.04 15.27 29.34
CA ASP A 80 -9.25 13.84 29.08
C ASP A 80 -8.46 13.38 27.82
N GLY A 81 -7.70 14.28 27.18
CA GLY A 81 -6.96 14.00 25.95
C GLY A 81 -7.82 14.02 24.68
N PHE A 82 -9.03 14.59 24.77
CA PHE A 82 -9.93 14.71 23.61
C PHE A 82 -9.65 16.00 22.82
N PRO A 83 -9.70 16.01 21.47
CA PRO A 83 -9.48 17.22 20.68
C PRO A 83 -10.50 18.32 21.00
N LYS A 84 -10.05 19.52 21.42
CA LYS A 84 -10.96 20.63 21.79
C LYS A 84 -11.89 21.05 20.65
N VAL A 85 -11.44 20.99 19.41
CA VAL A 85 -12.25 21.31 18.23
C VAL A 85 -13.45 20.34 18.08
N LEU A 86 -13.33 19.11 18.56
CA LEU A 86 -14.38 18.11 18.57
C LEU A 86 -15.25 18.14 19.84
N LYS A 87 -15.05 19.09 20.75
CA LYS A 87 -15.85 19.20 22.00
C LYS A 87 -17.36 19.13 21.78
N PRO A 88 -17.95 19.78 20.75
CA PRO A 88 -19.39 19.67 20.47
C PRO A 88 -19.89 18.26 20.14
N TYR A 89 -18.97 17.36 19.75
CA TYR A 89 -19.25 15.98 19.34
C TYR A 89 -18.90 14.96 20.43
N LYS A 90 -18.41 15.40 21.61
CA LYS A 90 -17.85 14.50 22.62
C LYS A 90 -18.85 13.47 23.12
N GLU A 91 -20.12 13.87 23.35
CA GLU A 91 -21.18 12.97 23.81
C GLU A 91 -21.52 11.86 22.81
N LEU A 92 -21.34 12.12 21.50
CA LEU A 92 -21.52 11.12 20.46
C LEU A 92 -20.57 9.93 20.60
N THR A 93 -19.42 10.12 21.28
CA THR A 93 -18.46 9.04 21.52
C THR A 93 -19.02 7.90 22.37
N ASN A 94 -20.12 8.10 23.07
CA ASN A 94 -20.76 7.08 23.89
C ASN A 94 -21.52 6.02 23.07
N SER A 95 -21.80 6.28 21.79
CA SER A 95 -22.51 5.36 20.92
C SER A 95 -21.65 4.89 19.73
N GLN A 96 -21.96 3.69 19.19
CA GLN A 96 -21.34 3.17 17.97
C GLN A 96 -21.57 4.11 16.79
N ALA A 97 -22.81 4.54 16.58
CA ALA A 97 -23.19 5.44 15.50
C ALA A 97 -22.47 6.79 15.61
N GLY A 98 -22.35 7.33 16.81
CA GLY A 98 -21.66 8.60 17.03
C GLY A 98 -20.16 8.53 16.77
N ARG A 99 -19.46 7.46 17.19
CA ARG A 99 -18.05 7.25 16.84
C ARG A 99 -17.87 7.15 15.34
N ARG A 100 -18.73 6.37 14.66
CA ARG A 100 -18.75 6.24 13.20
C ARG A 100 -18.99 7.57 12.51
N TYR A 101 -19.89 8.39 13.05
CA TYR A 101 -20.17 9.73 12.55
C TYR A 101 -18.96 10.66 12.63
N ILE A 102 -18.28 10.71 13.79
CA ILE A 102 -17.08 11.53 13.94
C ILE A 102 -15.98 11.09 12.96
N LEU A 103 -15.74 9.78 12.81
CA LEU A 103 -14.78 9.26 11.82
C LEU A 103 -15.19 9.58 10.39
N THR A 104 -16.50 9.67 10.09
CA THR A 104 -17.01 10.14 8.80
C THR A 104 -16.65 11.60 8.56
N LEU A 105 -16.89 12.48 9.53
CA LEU A 105 -16.52 13.90 9.43
C LEU A 105 -15.01 14.07 9.19
N LEU A 106 -14.18 13.32 9.91
CA LEU A 106 -12.72 13.36 9.79
C LEU A 106 -12.21 12.79 8.46
N SER A 107 -13.02 12.04 7.71
CA SER A 107 -12.67 11.55 6.38
C SER A 107 -12.67 12.64 5.29
N ILE A 108 -13.18 13.84 5.57
CA ILE A 108 -13.19 14.99 4.66
C ILE A 108 -11.78 15.37 4.17
N SER A 109 -10.74 15.13 4.97
CA SER A 109 -9.35 15.34 4.58
C SER A 109 -8.95 14.60 3.30
N ARG A 110 -9.61 13.49 3.00
CA ARG A 110 -9.36 12.67 1.79
C ARG A 110 -10.01 13.24 0.54
N CYS A 111 -10.91 14.20 0.70
CA CYS A 111 -11.58 14.88 -0.41
C CYS A 111 -10.88 16.20 -0.79
N LEU A 112 -9.99 16.69 0.08
CA LEU A 112 -9.29 17.94 -0.17
C LEU A 112 -8.16 17.71 -1.18
N PRO A 113 -8.06 18.56 -2.24
CA PRO A 113 -6.99 18.45 -3.21
C PRO A 113 -5.64 18.84 -2.58
N GLY A 114 -4.60 18.16 -3.00
CA GLY A 114 -3.23 18.49 -2.56
C GLY A 114 -2.23 17.49 -3.10
N THR A 115 -1.07 17.98 -3.47
CA THR A 115 0.08 17.18 -3.88
C THR A 115 1.26 17.50 -3.00
N LYS A 116 2.10 16.51 -2.74
CA LYS A 116 3.38 16.67 -2.05
C LYS A 116 4.52 16.26 -2.97
N LYS A 117 5.67 16.87 -2.81
CA LYS A 117 6.88 16.36 -3.46
C LYS A 117 7.18 14.95 -2.97
N PRO A 118 7.60 14.03 -3.87
CA PRO A 118 8.02 12.70 -3.47
C PRO A 118 9.25 12.77 -2.57
N ASP A 119 9.35 11.83 -1.64
CA ASP A 119 10.53 11.64 -0.80
C ASP A 119 11.22 10.32 -1.22
N TYR A 120 12.37 10.44 -1.86
CA TYR A 120 13.18 9.29 -2.29
C TYR A 120 14.12 8.79 -1.18
N SER A 121 14.18 9.46 -0.03
CA SER A 121 15.10 9.09 1.04
C SER A 121 14.83 7.70 1.60
N THR A 122 13.58 7.24 1.58
CA THR A 122 13.23 5.89 2.01
C THR A 122 13.82 4.81 1.11
N ILE A 123 13.99 5.11 -0.18
CA ILE A 123 14.58 4.24 -1.20
C ILE A 123 16.10 4.22 -1.09
N THR A 124 16.72 5.44 -0.98
CA THR A 124 18.17 5.61 -1.11
C THR A 124 18.96 5.38 0.19
N LYS A 125 18.32 5.48 1.37
CA LYS A 125 19.00 5.21 2.64
C LYS A 125 19.45 3.75 2.72
N PRO A 126 20.69 3.49 3.18
CA PRO A 126 21.17 2.12 3.41
C PRO A 126 20.25 1.33 4.34
N SER A 127 20.32 0.00 4.25
CA SER A 127 19.65 -0.87 5.22
C SER A 127 20.21 -0.60 6.62
N ALA A 128 19.32 -0.46 7.58
CA ALA A 128 19.67 -0.33 8.99
C ALA A 128 19.50 -1.66 9.77
N ALA A 129 19.25 -2.76 9.05
CA ALA A 129 19.13 -4.08 9.67
C ALA A 129 20.45 -4.52 10.32
N THR A 130 20.37 -5.00 11.57
CA THR A 130 21.52 -5.55 12.26
C THR A 130 21.86 -6.95 11.72
N GLU A 131 23.14 -7.26 11.61
CA GLU A 131 23.57 -8.57 11.10
C GLU A 131 23.11 -9.73 12.00
N ASP A 132 22.98 -9.50 13.31
CA ASP A 132 22.57 -10.54 14.25
C ASP A 132 21.11 -10.96 14.02
N ILE A 133 20.18 -9.99 13.91
CA ILE A 133 18.78 -10.32 13.63
C ILE A 133 18.60 -10.95 12.24
N LEU A 134 19.38 -10.51 11.25
CA LEU A 134 19.34 -11.13 9.92
C LEU A 134 19.79 -12.58 9.97
N LYS A 135 20.89 -12.90 10.68
CA LYS A 135 21.37 -14.27 10.87
C LYS A 135 20.33 -15.13 11.57
N GLU A 136 19.72 -14.62 12.66
CA GLU A 136 18.68 -15.35 13.40
C GLU A 136 17.46 -15.66 12.52
N LEU A 137 16.96 -14.67 11.79
CA LEU A 137 15.78 -14.85 10.92
C LEU A 137 16.09 -15.74 9.71
N ILE A 138 17.28 -15.64 9.13
CA ILE A 138 17.70 -16.54 8.03
C ILE A 138 17.79 -17.98 8.53
N ALA A 139 18.38 -18.20 9.71
CA ALA A 139 18.43 -19.54 10.33
C ALA A 139 17.03 -20.07 10.68
N TYR A 140 16.06 -19.18 10.90
CA TYR A 140 14.67 -19.54 11.20
C TYR A 140 13.86 -19.95 9.97
N ILE A 141 14.26 -19.59 8.74
CA ILE A 141 13.49 -19.90 7.52
C ILE A 141 13.09 -21.38 7.43
N PRO A 142 13.98 -22.37 7.62
CA PRO A 142 13.59 -23.79 7.57
C PRO A 142 12.53 -24.15 8.63
N ILE A 143 12.64 -23.60 9.84
CA ILE A 143 11.70 -23.84 10.94
C ILE A 143 10.32 -23.26 10.57
N PHE A 144 10.28 -22.04 10.04
CA PHE A 144 9.05 -21.41 9.53
C PHE A 144 8.39 -22.28 8.45
N MET A 145 9.18 -22.76 7.48
CA MET A 145 8.68 -23.63 6.43
C MET A 145 8.07 -24.92 6.99
N GLU A 146 8.72 -25.55 7.98
CA GLU A 146 8.19 -26.74 8.66
C GLU A 146 6.89 -26.43 9.41
N ARG A 147 6.86 -25.36 10.22
CA ARG A 147 5.70 -24.95 11.04
C ARG A 147 4.45 -24.66 10.20
N TYR A 148 4.63 -24.14 9.00
CA TYR A 148 3.52 -23.84 8.05
C TYR A 148 3.37 -24.90 6.96
N SER A 149 4.09 -26.02 7.03
CA SER A 149 4.10 -27.09 6.04
C SER A 149 4.40 -26.59 4.61
N ILE A 150 5.25 -25.58 4.50
CA ILE A 150 5.63 -24.97 3.22
C ILE A 150 6.64 -25.89 2.51
N LYS A 151 6.25 -26.35 1.32
CA LYS A 151 7.16 -27.12 0.45
C LYS A 151 7.88 -26.17 -0.51
N PRO A 152 9.17 -26.42 -0.81
CA PRO A 152 9.87 -25.72 -1.88
C PRO A 152 9.07 -25.78 -3.20
N PHE A 153 9.05 -24.67 -3.94
CA PHE A 153 8.31 -24.59 -5.21
C PHE A 153 8.96 -25.43 -6.32
N GLY A 154 10.24 -25.79 -6.15
CA GLY A 154 11.03 -26.41 -7.19
C GLY A 154 11.30 -25.45 -8.37
N VAL A 155 11.59 -26.01 -9.54
CA VAL A 155 11.91 -25.22 -10.73
C VAL A 155 10.67 -24.49 -11.23
N ILE A 156 10.71 -23.17 -11.25
CA ILE A 156 9.70 -22.34 -11.89
C ILE A 156 9.94 -22.34 -13.40
N ARG A 157 9.09 -23.06 -14.15
CA ARG A 157 9.16 -23.10 -15.61
C ARG A 157 8.36 -21.98 -16.21
N TRP A 158 8.99 -21.19 -17.06
CA TRP A 158 8.34 -20.17 -17.86
C TRP A 158 8.08 -20.71 -19.27
N THR A 159 6.89 -20.46 -19.81
CA THR A 159 6.46 -20.90 -21.13
C THR A 159 5.94 -19.70 -21.94
N GLN A 160 5.67 -19.88 -23.23
CA GLN A 160 5.08 -18.82 -24.05
C GLN A 160 3.67 -18.39 -23.55
N ASP A 161 2.95 -19.26 -22.86
CA ASP A 161 1.65 -18.95 -22.27
C ASP A 161 1.75 -17.96 -21.08
N ASP A 162 2.96 -17.75 -20.56
CA ASP A 162 3.25 -16.76 -19.51
C ASP A 162 3.41 -15.34 -20.07
N LEU A 163 3.51 -15.18 -21.40
CA LEU A 163 3.38 -13.88 -22.06
C LEU A 163 1.95 -13.37 -21.88
N HIS A 164 1.81 -12.16 -21.39
CA HIS A 164 0.49 -11.59 -21.18
C HIS A 164 0.38 -10.20 -21.79
N TYR A 165 -0.78 -9.91 -22.34
CA TYR A 165 -1.09 -8.57 -22.82
C TYR A 165 -1.27 -7.61 -21.63
N SER A 166 -0.55 -6.50 -21.65
CA SER A 166 -0.63 -5.47 -20.62
C SER A 166 -0.56 -4.07 -21.22
N VAL A 167 -1.58 -3.27 -20.95
CA VAL A 167 -1.63 -1.83 -21.26
C VAL A 167 -1.08 -0.97 -20.12
N LYS A 168 -0.60 -1.58 -19.03
CA LYS A 168 0.05 -0.86 -17.94
C LYS A 168 1.32 -0.17 -18.44
N SER A 169 1.74 0.87 -17.74
CA SER A 169 2.95 1.62 -18.10
C SER A 169 4.21 0.77 -18.02
N GLY A 170 4.99 0.75 -19.09
CA GLY A 170 6.39 0.38 -19.10
C GLY A 170 7.29 1.63 -19.10
N PRO A 171 8.63 1.49 -19.12
CA PRO A 171 9.56 2.61 -19.10
C PRO A 171 9.40 3.55 -20.30
N LEU A 172 9.11 3.01 -21.45
CA LEU A 172 9.00 3.73 -22.73
C LEU A 172 7.55 4.09 -23.12
N GLY A 173 6.56 3.40 -22.53
CA GLY A 173 5.14 3.55 -22.87
C GLY A 173 4.31 2.37 -22.43
N PRO A 174 3.14 2.09 -23.05
CA PRO A 174 2.33 0.91 -22.74
C PRO A 174 3.13 -0.38 -22.90
N SER A 175 3.18 -1.20 -21.86
CA SER A 175 4.16 -2.28 -21.68
C SER A 175 4.27 -3.26 -22.86
N THR A 176 3.14 -3.81 -23.33
CA THR A 176 3.17 -4.76 -24.46
C THR A 176 3.61 -4.09 -25.79
N LEU A 177 3.21 -2.84 -26.00
CA LEU A 177 3.53 -2.11 -27.24
C LEU A 177 5.00 -1.71 -27.32
N THR A 178 5.68 -1.59 -26.18
CA THR A 178 7.11 -1.23 -26.11
C THR A 178 8.03 -2.43 -25.87
N ALA A 179 7.47 -3.64 -25.77
CA ALA A 179 8.21 -4.85 -25.42
C ALA A 179 9.42 -5.13 -26.33
N GLN A 180 9.34 -4.79 -27.62
CA GLN A 180 10.47 -4.95 -28.55
C GLN A 180 11.64 -4.03 -28.23
N ALA A 181 11.35 -2.75 -27.90
CA ALA A 181 12.39 -1.80 -27.47
C ALA A 181 12.94 -2.17 -26.08
N ASP A 182 12.07 -2.59 -25.17
CA ASP A 182 12.46 -3.04 -23.83
C ASP A 182 13.46 -4.21 -23.89
N MET A 183 13.31 -5.11 -24.87
CA MET A 183 14.22 -6.23 -25.08
C MET A 183 15.68 -5.77 -25.27
N TYR A 184 15.90 -4.74 -26.10
CA TYR A 184 17.24 -4.19 -26.33
C TYR A 184 17.73 -3.35 -25.13
N LYS A 185 16.85 -2.56 -24.55
CA LYS A 185 17.19 -1.69 -23.41
C LYS A 185 17.55 -2.47 -22.16
N ALA A 186 16.85 -3.56 -21.89
CA ALA A 186 17.06 -4.39 -20.71
C ALA A 186 17.99 -5.59 -20.97
N ARG A 187 18.70 -5.66 -22.11
CA ARG A 187 19.58 -6.78 -22.48
C ARG A 187 20.67 -7.11 -21.46
N HIS A 188 21.11 -6.13 -20.67
CA HIS A 188 22.08 -6.33 -19.60
C HIS A 188 21.53 -7.23 -18.50
N LEU A 189 20.21 -7.41 -18.39
CA LEU A 189 19.56 -8.32 -17.44
C LEU A 189 19.46 -9.77 -17.94
N LEU A 190 19.89 -10.08 -19.16
CA LEU A 190 19.88 -11.45 -19.71
C LEU A 190 20.52 -12.48 -18.76
N PRO A 191 21.69 -12.22 -18.11
CA PRO A 191 22.27 -13.16 -17.16
C PRO A 191 21.36 -13.41 -15.94
N ALA A 192 20.71 -12.39 -15.42
CA ALA A 192 19.76 -12.52 -14.32
C ALA A 192 18.50 -13.28 -14.75
N TRP A 193 17.97 -12.99 -15.92
CA TRP A 193 16.82 -13.72 -16.46
C TRP A 193 17.15 -15.21 -16.72
N LYS A 194 18.39 -15.54 -17.15
CA LYS A 194 18.85 -16.94 -17.31
C LYS A 194 18.77 -17.72 -16.00
N LYS A 195 19.06 -17.09 -14.87
CA LYS A 195 18.97 -17.70 -13.54
C LYS A 195 17.50 -17.97 -13.13
N MET A 196 16.56 -17.17 -13.61
CA MET A 196 15.14 -17.25 -13.22
C MET A 196 14.29 -18.06 -14.23
N ALA A 197 14.56 -17.93 -15.51
CA ALA A 197 13.74 -18.49 -16.59
C ALA A 197 14.61 -18.87 -17.79
N MET A 198 15.19 -20.06 -17.73
CA MET A 198 16.23 -20.52 -18.68
C MET A 198 15.88 -20.37 -20.16
N PHE A 199 14.60 -20.51 -20.54
CA PHE A 199 14.18 -20.43 -21.95
C PHE A 199 13.90 -19.00 -22.44
N VAL A 200 13.60 -18.05 -21.57
CA VAL A 200 13.27 -16.67 -21.97
C VAL A 200 14.42 -15.97 -22.67
N PRO A 201 15.66 -16.01 -22.13
CA PRO A 201 16.80 -15.42 -22.81
C PRO A 201 17.08 -16.01 -24.17
N ILE A 202 16.91 -17.32 -24.37
CA ILE A 202 17.09 -17.99 -25.67
C ILE A 202 16.09 -17.44 -26.71
N ILE A 203 14.84 -17.26 -26.31
CA ILE A 203 13.81 -16.65 -27.15
C ILE A 203 14.16 -15.20 -27.47
N LEU A 204 14.62 -14.44 -26.49
CA LEU A 204 15.00 -13.04 -26.65
C LEU A 204 16.21 -12.87 -27.53
N GLU A 205 17.23 -13.69 -27.38
CA GLU A 205 18.40 -13.71 -28.26
C GLU A 205 17.99 -13.94 -29.74
N LYS A 206 17.14 -14.94 -30.01
CA LYS A 206 16.59 -15.20 -31.34
C LYS A 206 15.73 -14.05 -31.89
N LEU A 207 14.95 -13.39 -31.03
CA LEU A 207 14.17 -12.23 -31.43
C LEU A 207 15.06 -11.02 -31.76
N MET A 208 16.13 -10.81 -31.00
CA MET A 208 17.11 -9.75 -31.27
C MET A 208 17.86 -10.00 -32.59
N ASP A 209 18.18 -11.25 -32.94
CA ASP A 209 18.77 -11.61 -34.22
C ASP A 209 17.79 -11.35 -35.38
N ALA A 210 16.50 -11.63 -35.18
CA ALA A 210 15.47 -11.49 -36.22
C ALA A 210 14.97 -10.04 -36.40
N ILE A 211 15.00 -9.22 -35.37
CA ILE A 211 14.47 -7.85 -35.38
C ILE A 211 15.60 -6.89 -35.00
N PRO A 212 16.23 -6.19 -35.93
CA PRO A 212 17.30 -5.23 -35.65
C PRO A 212 16.84 -4.11 -34.68
N GLU A 213 17.74 -3.65 -33.79
CA GLU A 213 17.44 -2.63 -32.76
C GLU A 213 16.81 -1.37 -33.38
N LYS A 214 17.33 -0.88 -34.51
CA LYS A 214 16.75 0.28 -35.20
C LYS A 214 15.29 0.05 -35.59
N SER A 215 14.92 -1.15 -36.02
CA SER A 215 13.57 -1.51 -36.42
C SER A 215 12.65 -1.56 -35.21
N ALA A 216 13.11 -2.13 -34.07
CA ALA A 216 12.37 -2.17 -32.81
C ALA A 216 12.10 -0.77 -32.24
N LEU A 217 13.12 0.10 -32.30
CA LEU A 217 12.98 1.50 -31.84
C LEU A 217 12.06 2.31 -32.75
N LYS A 218 12.18 2.15 -34.08
CA LYS A 218 11.31 2.80 -35.06
C LYS A 218 9.85 2.37 -34.90
N PHE A 219 9.60 1.07 -34.76
CA PHE A 219 8.26 0.55 -34.49
C PHE A 219 7.67 1.13 -33.20
N THR A 220 8.46 1.18 -32.14
CA THR A 220 8.02 1.76 -30.85
C THR A 220 7.69 3.24 -31.01
N SER A 221 8.50 4.02 -31.74
CA SER A 221 8.22 5.45 -31.98
C SER A 221 6.95 5.65 -32.80
N LEU A 222 6.72 4.82 -33.82
CA LEU A 222 5.50 4.84 -34.66
C LEU A 222 4.25 4.54 -33.81
N VAL A 223 4.29 3.47 -32.99
CA VAL A 223 3.16 3.05 -32.13
C VAL A 223 2.84 4.09 -31.06
N LEU A 224 3.85 4.79 -30.56
CA LEU A 224 3.70 5.86 -29.58
C LEU A 224 3.25 7.21 -30.20
N GLY A 225 3.05 7.28 -31.53
CA GLY A 225 2.55 8.47 -32.24
C GLY A 225 3.54 9.64 -32.20
N LYS A 226 4.86 9.39 -32.22
CA LYS A 226 5.89 10.42 -32.05
C LYS A 226 6.26 11.18 -33.34
N GLU A 227 5.60 10.91 -34.48
CA GLU A 227 5.93 11.55 -35.74
C GLU A 227 5.13 12.81 -36.08
N GLU A 228 4.03 13.17 -35.34
CA GLU A 228 3.35 14.46 -35.50
C GLU A 228 2.65 14.96 -34.22
N PRO A 229 2.54 16.29 -34.03
CA PRO A 229 1.85 16.87 -32.89
C PRO A 229 0.33 16.78 -33.08
N VAL A 230 -0.31 15.72 -32.61
CA VAL A 230 -1.76 15.65 -32.59
C VAL A 230 -2.28 16.31 -31.32
N ASN A 231 -2.71 17.57 -31.44
CA ASN A 231 -3.56 18.23 -30.47
C ASN A 231 -4.93 17.53 -30.45
N LYS A 232 -5.12 16.52 -29.59
CA LYS A 232 -6.44 15.99 -29.24
C LYS A 232 -6.65 16.10 -27.74
N PRO A 233 -7.68 16.80 -27.28
CA PRO A 233 -8.03 16.84 -25.86
C PRO A 233 -8.54 15.47 -25.41
N GLY A 234 -7.98 14.91 -24.34
CA GLY A 234 -8.47 13.69 -23.71
C GLY A 234 -7.49 12.54 -23.55
N PHE A 235 -6.27 12.63 -24.07
CA PHE A 235 -5.23 11.65 -23.77
C PHE A 235 -4.31 12.13 -22.65
N VAL A 236 -4.14 11.28 -21.63
CA VAL A 236 -3.19 11.46 -20.55
C VAL A 236 -1.86 11.92 -21.12
N ASN A 237 -1.30 13.01 -20.58
CA ASN A 237 0.02 13.54 -20.94
C ASN A 237 1.06 12.41 -20.81
N VAL A 238 1.31 11.71 -21.90
CA VAL A 238 2.52 10.91 -22.07
C VAL A 238 3.62 11.95 -22.24
N THR A 239 4.42 12.17 -21.23
CA THR A 239 5.58 13.06 -21.25
C THR A 239 6.37 12.73 -22.51
N ARG A 240 6.53 13.68 -23.42
CA ARG A 240 7.33 13.56 -24.66
C ARG A 240 8.77 13.26 -24.24
N ILE A 241 9.12 11.99 -24.20
CA ILE A 241 10.51 11.59 -24.07
C ILE A 241 11.15 11.83 -25.45
N ARG A 242 12.09 12.77 -25.55
CA ARG A 242 12.83 13.03 -26.80
C ARG A 242 13.62 11.79 -27.19
N GLU A 243 13.85 11.56 -28.48
CA GLU A 243 14.60 10.37 -28.99
C GLU A 243 15.94 10.18 -28.28
N LYS A 244 16.60 11.28 -27.88
CA LYS A 244 17.85 11.28 -27.14
C LYS A 244 17.68 10.76 -25.70
N GLU A 245 16.50 10.93 -25.10
CA GLU A 245 16.14 10.47 -23.75
C GLU A 245 15.66 9.01 -23.74
N LEU A 246 15.19 8.49 -24.89
CA LEU A 246 14.84 7.08 -25.08
C LEU A 246 16.05 6.16 -24.98
N LYS A 247 17.27 6.65 -25.23
CA LYS A 247 18.45 5.80 -25.36
C LYS A 247 18.86 5.13 -24.06
N ASP A 248 18.54 5.69 -22.88
CA ASP A 248 19.17 5.27 -21.62
C ASP A 248 18.19 4.85 -20.51
N VAL A 249 16.87 4.91 -20.73
CA VAL A 249 15.88 4.61 -19.67
C VAL A 249 15.44 3.15 -19.75
N THR A 250 15.98 2.30 -18.86
CA THR A 250 15.52 0.92 -18.64
C THR A 250 14.55 0.79 -17.49
N ARG A 251 14.62 1.70 -16.53
CA ARG A 251 13.82 1.73 -15.30
C ARG A 251 13.46 3.17 -14.98
N ARG A 252 12.25 3.42 -14.55
CA ARG A 252 11.86 4.75 -14.08
C ARG A 252 10.96 4.69 -12.87
N LEU A 253 10.96 5.75 -12.11
CA LEU A 253 9.97 5.98 -11.06
C LEU A 253 8.80 6.81 -11.62
N SER A 254 7.63 6.55 -11.11
CA SER A 254 6.41 7.33 -11.36
C SER A 254 5.81 7.75 -10.05
N ILE A 255 5.27 8.96 -10.01
CA ILE A 255 4.60 9.47 -8.82
C ILE A 255 3.10 9.30 -9.02
N VAL A 256 2.46 8.66 -8.04
CA VAL A 256 1.01 8.49 -7.99
C VAL A 256 0.48 9.28 -6.81
N ASP A 257 -0.35 10.27 -7.10
CA ASP A 257 -1.03 11.02 -6.05
C ASP A 257 -2.05 10.15 -5.34
N ASP A 258 -1.96 10.12 -4.02
CA ASP A 258 -2.85 9.40 -3.13
C ASP A 258 -3.62 10.42 -2.26
N PRO A 259 -4.82 10.10 -1.82
CA PRO A 259 -5.57 10.98 -0.93
C PRO A 259 -4.76 11.50 0.26
N GLU A 260 -5.13 12.69 0.74
CA GLU A 260 -4.45 13.39 1.85
C GLU A 260 -3.02 13.84 1.50
N ALA A 261 -2.82 14.26 0.26
CA ALA A 261 -1.54 14.82 -0.23
C ALA A 261 -0.35 13.86 -0.02
N LYS A 262 -0.54 12.58 -0.27
CA LYS A 262 0.53 11.58 -0.23
C LYS A 262 1.01 11.28 -1.65
N ALA A 263 2.29 11.47 -1.91
CA ALA A 263 2.95 11.03 -3.14
C ALA A 263 3.47 9.60 -2.95
N ARG A 264 3.00 8.66 -3.77
CA ARG A 264 3.53 7.29 -3.82
C ARG A 264 4.54 7.17 -4.94
N VAL A 265 5.72 6.72 -4.61
CA VAL A 265 6.74 6.39 -5.60
C VAL A 265 6.52 4.95 -6.07
N VAL A 266 6.27 4.79 -7.37
CA VAL A 266 6.02 3.50 -8.00
C VAL A 266 7.10 3.23 -9.05
N ALA A 267 7.76 2.09 -8.96
CA ALA A 267 8.77 1.66 -9.89
C ALA A 267 8.13 1.05 -11.15
N ILE A 268 8.56 1.52 -12.31
CA ILE A 268 8.10 1.06 -13.61
C ILE A 268 9.20 0.21 -14.24
N PHE A 269 8.86 -1.04 -14.49
CA PHE A 269 9.72 -2.06 -15.03
C PHE A 269 9.44 -2.32 -16.52
N ASP A 270 10.44 -2.87 -17.21
CA ASP A 270 10.29 -3.37 -18.57
C ASP A 270 9.34 -4.59 -18.63
N TYR A 271 8.80 -4.82 -19.83
CA TYR A 271 7.85 -5.92 -20.08
C TYR A 271 8.40 -7.29 -19.70
N TRP A 272 9.67 -7.57 -20.05
CA TRP A 272 10.26 -8.90 -19.89
C TRP A 272 10.55 -9.25 -18.44
N SER A 273 11.11 -8.32 -17.68
CA SER A 273 11.29 -8.48 -16.25
C SER A 273 9.95 -8.72 -15.53
N GLN A 274 8.92 -7.96 -15.86
CA GLN A 274 7.59 -8.17 -15.28
C GLN A 274 7.01 -9.54 -15.65
N SER A 275 7.17 -9.97 -16.90
CA SER A 275 6.68 -11.29 -17.34
C SER A 275 7.37 -12.43 -16.59
N ILE A 276 8.68 -12.33 -16.34
CA ILE A 276 9.44 -13.34 -15.59
C ILE A 276 9.05 -13.33 -14.12
N LEU A 277 8.97 -12.15 -13.50
CA LEU A 277 8.57 -11.99 -12.09
C LEU A 277 7.15 -12.45 -11.81
N ARG A 278 6.25 -12.37 -12.81
CA ARG A 278 4.85 -12.72 -12.65
C ARG A 278 4.65 -14.18 -12.21
N LYS A 279 5.46 -15.11 -12.69
CA LYS A 279 5.36 -16.53 -12.33
C LYS A 279 5.61 -16.74 -10.82
N LEU A 280 6.67 -16.14 -10.29
CA LEU A 280 6.95 -16.13 -8.86
C LEU A 280 5.82 -15.47 -8.06
N HIS A 281 5.32 -14.32 -8.55
CA HIS A 281 4.21 -13.61 -7.94
C HIS A 281 2.99 -14.51 -7.73
N LEU A 282 2.58 -15.25 -8.76
CA LEU A 282 1.43 -16.16 -8.68
C LEU A 282 1.66 -17.28 -7.65
N ARG A 283 2.86 -17.90 -7.66
CA ARG A 283 3.20 -18.96 -6.70
C ARG A 283 3.20 -18.46 -5.25
N LEU A 284 3.67 -17.24 -5.01
CA LEU A 284 3.63 -16.63 -3.68
C LEU A 284 2.20 -16.29 -3.24
N PHE A 285 1.32 -15.90 -4.16
CA PHE A 285 -0.09 -15.68 -3.84
C PHE A 285 -0.80 -16.99 -3.49
N GLU A 286 -0.55 -18.08 -4.23
CA GLU A 286 -1.02 -19.43 -3.87
C GLU A 286 -0.54 -19.84 -2.46
N LEU A 287 0.70 -19.50 -2.10
CA LEU A 287 1.21 -19.74 -0.75
C LEU A 287 0.47 -18.91 0.30
N LEU A 288 0.24 -17.61 0.06
CA LEU A 288 -0.48 -16.73 0.98
C LEU A 288 -1.92 -17.21 1.24
N GLU A 289 -2.59 -17.82 0.26
CA GLU A 289 -3.92 -18.43 0.43
C GLU A 289 -3.93 -19.55 1.48
N THR A 290 -2.79 -20.20 1.72
CA THR A 290 -2.67 -21.28 2.72
C THR A 290 -2.52 -20.77 4.15
N PHE A 291 -2.19 -19.49 4.35
CA PHE A 291 -1.98 -18.93 5.67
C PHE A 291 -3.30 -18.49 6.30
N LYS A 292 -3.71 -19.14 7.37
CA LYS A 292 -4.96 -18.83 8.10
C LYS A 292 -5.08 -17.37 8.52
N GLN A 293 -3.97 -16.73 8.85
CA GLN A 293 -3.89 -15.36 9.35
C GLN A 293 -3.79 -14.31 8.23
N ASP A 294 -3.51 -14.72 6.99
CA ASP A 294 -3.45 -13.82 5.85
C ASP A 294 -4.85 -13.29 5.45
N ARG A 295 -4.91 -12.03 5.09
CA ARG A 295 -6.14 -11.35 4.71
C ARG A 295 -6.09 -10.74 3.32
N THR A 296 -5.12 -11.14 2.50
CA THR A 296 -4.93 -10.66 1.12
C THR A 296 -6.19 -10.81 0.28
N PHE A 297 -6.83 -11.97 0.36
CA PHE A 297 -7.99 -12.30 -0.49
C PHE A 297 -9.32 -11.93 0.15
N THR A 298 -9.41 -12.03 1.47
CA THR A 298 -10.68 -11.85 2.20
C THR A 298 -10.86 -10.42 2.68
N GLN A 299 -9.77 -9.72 3.05
CA GLN A 299 -9.79 -8.46 3.78
C GLN A 299 -10.70 -8.53 5.02
N ASP A 300 -10.87 -9.74 5.57
CA ASP A 300 -11.66 -9.95 6.77
C ASP A 300 -10.92 -9.40 7.99
N PRO A 301 -11.46 -8.41 8.69
CA PRO A 301 -10.84 -7.80 9.85
C PRO A 301 -11.03 -8.60 11.14
N TYR A 302 -11.74 -9.71 11.09
CA TYR A 302 -12.04 -10.45 12.31
C TYR A 302 -10.75 -11.03 12.93
N ILE A 303 -10.54 -10.70 14.19
CA ILE A 303 -9.56 -11.32 15.08
C ILE A 303 -10.21 -11.57 16.43
N PRO A 304 -10.11 -12.79 17.00
CA PRO A 304 -10.74 -13.10 18.28
C PRO A 304 -10.12 -12.28 19.42
N ARG A 305 -10.91 -12.02 20.44
CA ARG A 305 -10.41 -11.43 21.68
C ARG A 305 -9.64 -12.48 22.48
N ARG A 306 -8.42 -12.15 22.89
CA ARG A 306 -7.63 -12.98 23.81
C ARG A 306 -7.69 -12.36 25.21
N LEU A 307 -8.13 -13.13 26.20
CA LEU A 307 -8.24 -12.66 27.59
C LEU A 307 -6.85 -12.30 28.13
N GLY A 308 -6.80 -11.18 28.86
CA GLY A 308 -5.57 -10.67 29.45
C GLY A 308 -4.64 -9.92 28.48
N HIS A 309 -4.91 -9.93 27.16
CA HIS A 309 -4.11 -9.27 26.16
C HIS A 309 -4.85 -8.15 25.44
N LYS A 310 -4.08 -7.23 24.86
CA LYS A 310 -4.57 -6.10 24.06
C LYS A 310 -4.49 -6.43 22.58
N TYR A 311 -5.27 -5.72 21.79
CA TYR A 311 -5.04 -5.59 20.36
C TYR A 311 -3.93 -4.58 20.11
N HIS A 312 -2.97 -4.93 19.28
CA HIS A 312 -1.89 -4.06 18.82
C HIS A 312 -2.05 -3.87 17.31
N SER A 313 -2.67 -2.77 16.90
CA SER A 313 -2.72 -2.36 15.49
C SER A 313 -1.46 -1.58 15.18
N LEU A 314 -0.62 -2.09 14.30
CA LEU A 314 0.72 -1.58 14.02
C LEU A 314 0.80 -1.15 12.55
N ASP A 315 1.23 0.09 12.30
CA ASP A 315 1.39 0.67 10.96
C ASP A 315 2.87 0.86 10.64
N LEU A 316 3.37 0.14 9.66
CA LEU A 316 4.75 0.23 9.21
C LEU A 316 4.98 1.46 8.34
N SER A 317 6.14 2.08 8.50
CA SER A 317 6.56 3.24 7.70
C SER A 317 7.41 2.78 6.53
N ALA A 318 7.00 3.10 5.29
CA ALA A 318 7.72 2.76 4.07
C ALA A 318 8.14 1.27 4.01
N ALA A 319 7.23 0.38 4.38
CA ALA A 319 7.51 -1.04 4.60
C ALA A 319 8.27 -1.68 3.43
N THR A 320 7.78 -1.53 2.20
CA THR A 320 8.39 -2.12 1.01
C THR A 320 9.80 -1.58 0.74
N ASP A 321 10.01 -0.27 0.96
CA ASP A 321 11.30 0.38 0.73
C ASP A 321 12.36 0.02 1.80
N ARG A 322 11.92 -0.33 3.01
CA ARG A 322 12.80 -0.49 4.18
C ARG A 322 12.98 -1.91 4.66
N PHE A 323 12.03 -2.82 4.38
CA PHE A 323 12.13 -4.21 4.82
C PHE A 323 13.29 -4.91 4.08
N PRO A 324 14.27 -5.51 4.79
CA PRO A 324 15.51 -5.96 4.19
C PRO A 324 15.34 -6.95 3.04
N LEU A 325 15.83 -6.57 1.85
CA LEU A 325 15.82 -7.42 0.66
C LEU A 325 16.65 -8.68 0.87
N LYS A 326 17.77 -8.60 1.63
CA LYS A 326 18.63 -9.73 1.98
C LYS A 326 17.83 -10.88 2.62
N LEU A 327 16.94 -10.56 3.59
CA LEU A 327 16.09 -11.57 4.23
C LEU A 327 15.11 -12.20 3.24
N GLN A 328 14.52 -11.38 2.37
CA GLN A 328 13.57 -11.85 1.37
C GLN A 328 14.25 -12.70 0.30
N LYS A 329 15.48 -12.35 -0.11
CA LYS A 329 16.31 -13.13 -1.01
C LYS A 329 16.60 -14.52 -0.47
N GLU A 330 16.97 -14.62 0.80
CA GLU A 330 17.24 -15.93 1.45
C GLU A 330 15.97 -16.79 1.56
N LEU A 331 14.81 -16.17 1.79
CA LEU A 331 13.53 -16.87 1.73
C LEU A 331 13.26 -17.43 0.32
N ILE A 332 13.45 -16.65 -0.73
CA ILE A 332 13.32 -17.11 -2.11
C ILE A 332 14.33 -18.21 -2.43
N ALA A 333 15.55 -18.11 -1.92
CA ALA A 333 16.57 -19.14 -2.10
C ALA A 333 16.15 -20.49 -1.51
N LYS A 334 15.47 -20.50 -0.37
CA LYS A 334 14.93 -21.72 0.25
C LYS A 334 13.66 -22.24 -0.45
N LEU A 335 12.82 -21.33 -0.95
CA LEU A 335 11.63 -21.73 -1.69
C LEU A 335 11.92 -22.27 -3.09
N ILE A 336 13.01 -21.82 -3.74
CA ILE A 336 13.34 -22.19 -5.13
C ILE A 336 14.79 -22.64 -5.27
N SER A 337 15.74 -21.70 -5.26
CA SER A 337 17.19 -21.96 -5.30
C SER A 337 18.00 -20.67 -5.12
N GLY A 338 19.27 -20.79 -4.71
CA GLY A 338 20.20 -19.65 -4.59
C GLY A 338 20.37 -18.90 -5.90
N PRO A 339 20.70 -19.56 -7.05
CA PRO A 339 20.81 -18.87 -8.33
C PRO A 339 19.55 -18.11 -8.75
N TYR A 340 18.37 -18.68 -8.50
CA TYR A 340 17.11 -17.98 -8.79
C TYR A 340 16.96 -16.70 -7.95
N ALA A 341 17.26 -16.78 -6.66
CA ALA A 341 17.18 -15.64 -5.74
C ALA A 341 18.18 -14.52 -6.09
N GLU A 342 19.37 -14.87 -6.55
CA GLU A 342 20.35 -13.90 -7.09
C GLU A 342 19.82 -13.20 -8.35
N GLY A 343 19.25 -13.96 -9.28
CA GLY A 343 18.64 -13.39 -10.49
C GLY A 343 17.45 -12.48 -10.15
N TRP A 344 16.63 -12.89 -9.19
CA TRP A 344 15.50 -12.11 -8.70
C TRP A 344 15.94 -10.76 -8.08
N GLU A 345 16.95 -10.77 -7.22
CA GLU A 345 17.54 -9.56 -6.63
C GLU A 345 18.07 -8.62 -7.73
N GLU A 346 18.85 -9.15 -8.66
CA GLU A 346 19.43 -8.39 -9.78
C GLU A 346 18.34 -7.75 -10.64
N VAL A 347 17.27 -8.49 -10.94
CA VAL A 347 16.12 -7.96 -11.69
C VAL A 347 15.41 -6.86 -10.93
N LEU A 348 15.31 -6.94 -9.60
CA LEU A 348 14.60 -5.93 -8.79
C LEU A 348 15.41 -4.65 -8.60
N VAL A 349 16.67 -4.77 -8.21
CA VAL A 349 17.46 -3.63 -7.70
C VAL A 349 18.83 -3.45 -8.39
N GLY A 350 19.24 -4.37 -9.24
CA GLY A 350 20.54 -4.30 -9.94
C GLY A 350 20.67 -3.19 -10.99
N THR A 351 19.56 -2.55 -11.35
CA THR A 351 19.53 -1.43 -12.31
C THR A 351 18.96 -0.18 -11.64
N PRO A 352 19.62 0.99 -11.73
CA PRO A 352 19.09 2.24 -11.22
C PRO A 352 17.76 2.64 -11.86
N PHE A 353 16.96 3.40 -11.12
CA PHE A 353 15.70 3.98 -11.58
C PHE A 353 15.87 5.48 -11.83
N ILE A 354 15.31 5.97 -12.92
CA ILE A 354 15.29 7.40 -13.24
C ILE A 354 14.03 8.02 -12.63
N THR A 355 14.21 9.07 -11.83
CA THR A 355 13.10 9.85 -11.24
C THR A 355 12.44 10.72 -12.34
N PRO A 356 11.23 11.25 -12.10
CA PRO A 356 10.60 12.21 -13.02
C PRO A 356 11.44 13.47 -13.27
N GLU A 357 12.31 13.83 -12.32
CA GLU A 357 13.22 14.97 -12.38
C GLU A 357 14.49 14.67 -13.23
N GLY A 358 14.76 13.39 -13.53
CA GLY A 358 15.91 12.93 -14.30
C GLY A 358 17.07 12.40 -13.46
N ASP A 359 16.93 12.37 -12.15
CA ASP A 359 17.96 11.83 -11.25
C ASP A 359 17.95 10.30 -11.23
N SER A 360 19.13 9.72 -11.00
CA SER A 360 19.29 8.27 -10.88
C SER A 360 19.27 7.85 -9.41
N VAL A 361 18.43 6.90 -9.05
CA VAL A 361 18.29 6.37 -7.68
C VAL A 361 18.37 4.85 -7.64
N VAL A 362 18.88 4.30 -6.55
CA VAL A 362 19.02 2.86 -6.30
C VAL A 362 18.32 2.49 -4.99
N TYR A 363 17.67 1.34 -4.98
CA TYR A 363 17.10 0.77 -3.75
C TYR A 363 18.22 0.14 -2.91
N ASN A 364 18.43 0.66 -1.69
CA ASN A 364 19.55 0.27 -0.84
C ASN A 364 19.17 -0.59 0.37
N ALA A 365 17.88 -0.80 0.62
CA ALA A 365 17.42 -1.62 1.74
C ALA A 365 16.37 -2.64 1.35
N GLY A 366 15.22 -2.16 0.87
CA GLY A 366 14.08 -2.98 0.49
C GLY A 366 13.97 -3.18 -1.02
N GLN A 367 12.75 -3.23 -1.51
CA GLN A 367 12.46 -3.53 -2.91
C GLN A 367 11.44 -2.57 -3.54
N PRO A 368 11.44 -2.45 -4.87
CA PRO A 368 10.61 -1.48 -5.57
C PRO A 368 9.12 -1.83 -5.50
N MET A 369 8.30 -0.86 -5.10
CA MET A 369 6.85 -0.95 -5.25
C MET A 369 6.48 -0.85 -6.74
N GLY A 370 5.80 -1.86 -7.29
CA GLY A 370 5.38 -1.91 -8.70
C GLY A 370 5.93 -3.12 -9.47
N ALA A 371 6.97 -3.80 -8.95
CA ALA A 371 7.41 -5.08 -9.49
C ALA A 371 6.42 -6.20 -9.11
N TYR A 372 6.14 -7.11 -10.05
CA TYR A 372 5.54 -8.39 -9.67
C TYR A 372 6.45 -9.09 -8.65
N SER A 373 5.86 -9.91 -7.79
CA SER A 373 6.47 -10.58 -6.62
C SER A 373 6.81 -9.66 -5.43
N SER A 374 7.05 -8.36 -5.62
CA SER A 374 7.48 -7.45 -4.56
C SER A 374 6.58 -7.55 -3.32
N TRP A 375 5.29 -7.24 -3.48
CA TRP A 375 4.34 -7.25 -2.37
C TRP A 375 4.15 -8.65 -1.78
N ALA A 376 4.05 -9.69 -2.63
CA ALA A 376 3.82 -11.05 -2.16
C ALA A 376 5.03 -11.61 -1.38
N THR A 377 6.26 -11.36 -1.84
CA THR A 377 7.47 -11.77 -1.12
C THR A 377 7.56 -11.06 0.23
N PHE A 378 7.28 -9.75 0.25
CA PHE A 378 7.23 -8.99 1.49
C PHE A 378 6.19 -9.58 2.46
N ALA A 379 4.97 -9.87 1.99
CA ALA A 379 3.90 -10.42 2.83
C ALA A 379 4.30 -11.77 3.45
N VAL A 380 4.88 -12.70 2.66
CA VAL A 380 5.37 -14.00 3.19
C VAL A 380 6.50 -13.79 4.21
N ALA A 381 7.47 -12.93 3.93
CA ALA A 381 8.55 -12.62 4.85
C ALA A 381 8.04 -11.93 6.13
N HIS A 382 6.98 -11.12 6.03
CA HIS A 382 6.35 -10.48 7.18
C HIS A 382 5.63 -11.50 8.08
N HIS A 383 4.90 -12.47 7.49
CA HIS A 383 4.36 -13.62 8.24
C HIS A 383 5.47 -14.36 8.99
N MET A 384 6.62 -14.61 8.35
CA MET A 384 7.75 -15.26 8.98
C MET A 384 8.30 -14.48 10.18
N VAL A 385 8.40 -13.16 10.09
CA VAL A 385 8.87 -12.32 11.21
C VAL A 385 7.89 -12.37 12.38
N ILE A 386 6.59 -12.33 12.12
CA ILE A 386 5.56 -12.43 13.16
C ILE A 386 5.59 -13.83 13.80
N ASP A 387 5.73 -14.88 12.99
CA ASP A 387 5.81 -16.24 13.48
C ASP A 387 7.09 -16.48 14.30
N TYR A 388 8.21 -15.87 13.92
CA TYR A 388 9.44 -15.92 14.74
C TYR A 388 9.22 -15.30 16.13
N ALA A 389 8.53 -14.16 16.20
CA ALA A 389 8.17 -13.56 17.49
C ALA A 389 7.27 -14.50 18.31
N ALA A 390 6.29 -15.14 17.67
CA ALA A 390 5.38 -16.10 18.29
C ALA A 390 6.10 -17.40 18.72
N PHE A 391 7.02 -17.90 17.92
CA PHE A 391 7.86 -19.06 18.24
C PHE A 391 8.68 -18.83 19.52
N LYS A 392 9.26 -17.64 19.67
CA LYS A 392 9.98 -17.24 20.90
C LYS A 392 9.08 -17.13 22.13
N GLU A 393 7.77 -16.97 21.96
CA GLU A 393 6.74 -17.01 23.02
C GLU A 393 6.12 -18.41 23.21
N GLY A 394 6.56 -19.41 22.45
CA GLY A 394 6.05 -20.78 22.53
C GLY A 394 4.65 -20.97 21.95
N LEU A 395 4.20 -20.09 21.04
CA LEU A 395 2.87 -20.19 20.43
C LEU A 395 2.85 -21.10 19.22
N ASP A 396 1.73 -21.79 19.05
CA ASP A 396 1.42 -22.54 17.85
C ASP A 396 1.07 -21.58 16.69
N PRO A 397 1.62 -21.79 15.46
CA PRO A 397 1.31 -21.00 14.29
C PRO A 397 -0.18 -21.01 13.89
N GLN A 398 -0.92 -22.05 14.28
CA GLN A 398 -2.34 -22.17 14.00
C GLN A 398 -3.23 -21.40 14.99
N SER A 399 -2.67 -20.84 16.06
CA SER A 399 -3.41 -20.03 17.01
C SER A 399 -3.71 -18.64 16.43
N ASP A 400 -4.93 -18.14 16.70
CA ASP A 400 -5.41 -16.86 16.14
C ASP A 400 -4.85 -15.67 16.93
N PHE A 401 -3.54 -15.44 16.86
CA PHE A 401 -2.88 -14.36 17.60
C PHE A 401 -2.57 -13.12 16.75
N TYR A 402 -2.76 -13.19 15.43
CA TYR A 402 -2.61 -12.04 14.54
C TYR A 402 -3.45 -12.18 13.27
N ILE A 403 -3.62 -11.07 12.58
CA ILE A 403 -4.09 -10.99 11.18
C ILE A 403 -3.18 -10.03 10.42
N LEU A 404 -2.93 -10.33 9.14
CA LEU A 404 -1.99 -9.60 8.30
C LEU A 404 -2.54 -9.33 6.90
N LEU A 405 -2.32 -8.11 6.41
CA LEU A 405 -2.55 -7.71 5.02
C LEU A 405 -1.40 -6.81 4.55
N GLY A 406 -0.37 -7.42 3.98
CA GLY A 406 0.83 -6.69 3.56
C GLY A 406 1.54 -6.00 4.74
N ASP A 407 1.41 -4.69 4.86
CA ASP A 407 1.96 -3.86 5.93
C ASP A 407 1.00 -3.61 7.11
N ASP A 408 -0.30 -3.83 6.91
CA ASP A 408 -1.30 -3.72 7.98
C ASP A 408 -1.32 -4.99 8.86
N VAL A 409 -1.03 -4.86 10.15
CA VAL A 409 -1.03 -5.99 11.09
C VAL A 409 -1.75 -5.66 12.40
N VAL A 410 -2.51 -6.64 12.89
CA VAL A 410 -3.07 -6.62 14.26
C VAL A 410 -2.62 -7.88 14.99
N ILE A 411 -2.01 -7.69 16.15
CA ILE A 411 -1.57 -8.77 17.05
C ILE A 411 -2.39 -8.69 18.34
N ASN A 412 -2.97 -9.79 18.79
CA ASN A 412 -3.75 -9.87 20.03
C ASN A 412 -3.03 -10.60 21.17
N HIS A 413 -1.68 -10.54 21.19
CA HIS A 413 -0.84 -11.12 22.24
C HIS A 413 0.30 -10.16 22.59
N ASP A 414 0.34 -9.69 23.84
CA ASP A 414 1.26 -8.61 24.26
C ASP A 414 2.73 -9.00 24.07
N GLY A 415 3.15 -10.19 24.49
CA GLY A 415 4.53 -10.66 24.35
C GLY A 415 4.98 -10.75 22.88
N VAL A 416 4.12 -11.29 22.00
CA VAL A 416 4.42 -11.35 20.56
C VAL A 416 4.54 -9.94 19.98
N ALA A 417 3.64 -9.04 20.34
CA ALA A 417 3.65 -7.67 19.83
C ALA A 417 4.91 -6.91 20.26
N ASP A 418 5.38 -7.10 21.48
CA ASP A 418 6.58 -6.44 21.99
C ASP A 418 7.84 -7.00 21.32
N ARG A 419 7.95 -8.34 21.17
CA ARG A 419 9.05 -8.95 20.40
C ARG A 419 9.04 -8.50 18.94
N TYR A 420 7.88 -8.51 18.31
CA TYR A 420 7.72 -8.05 16.93
C TYR A 420 8.23 -6.60 16.75
N ARG A 421 7.88 -5.68 17.66
CA ARG A 421 8.39 -4.29 17.60
C ARG A 421 9.91 -4.25 17.69
N ASN A 422 10.50 -5.02 18.59
CA ASN A 422 11.96 -5.08 18.76
C ASN A 422 12.64 -5.63 17.50
N ILE A 423 12.09 -6.70 16.91
CA ILE A 423 12.59 -7.29 15.67
C ILE A 423 12.50 -6.27 14.53
N MET A 424 11.35 -5.61 14.33
CA MET A 424 11.18 -4.61 13.27
C MET A 424 12.13 -3.43 13.44
N SER A 425 12.35 -2.96 14.66
CA SER A 425 13.35 -1.94 14.95
C SER A 425 14.77 -2.41 14.57
N SER A 426 15.14 -3.64 14.90
CA SER A 426 16.44 -4.24 14.56
C SER A 426 16.59 -4.50 13.05
N LEU A 427 15.48 -4.66 12.32
CA LEU A 427 15.45 -4.74 10.85
C LEU A 427 15.52 -3.36 10.18
N GLY A 428 15.49 -2.27 10.95
CA GLY A 428 15.48 -0.91 10.43
C GLY A 428 14.16 -0.51 9.77
N VAL A 429 13.06 -1.12 10.20
CA VAL A 429 11.70 -0.81 9.74
C VAL A 429 10.94 -0.11 10.84
N ASP A 430 10.63 1.16 10.63
CA ASP A 430 9.96 1.99 11.62
C ASP A 430 8.47 1.65 11.73
N ILE A 431 7.98 1.55 12.96
CA ILE A 431 6.56 1.48 13.28
C ILE A 431 6.10 2.88 13.67
N SER A 432 5.09 3.42 12.99
CA SER A 432 4.58 4.77 13.23
C SER A 432 3.93 4.88 14.62
N PRO A 433 4.50 5.62 15.60
CA PRO A 433 3.90 5.74 16.94
C PRO A 433 2.53 6.42 16.92
N LEU A 434 2.33 7.37 15.99
CA LEU A 434 1.08 8.13 15.87
C LEU A 434 -0.08 7.31 15.30
N LYS A 435 0.22 6.27 14.51
CA LYS A 435 -0.77 5.40 13.88
C LYS A 435 -0.86 4.03 14.55
N THR A 436 -0.02 3.78 15.53
CA THR A 436 -0.08 2.56 16.35
C THR A 436 -1.13 2.71 17.43
N HIS A 437 -2.01 1.74 17.54
CA HIS A 437 -3.08 1.71 18.52
C HIS A 437 -3.01 0.43 19.34
N VAL A 438 -3.01 0.59 20.67
CA VAL A 438 -2.98 -0.55 21.61
C VAL A 438 -4.20 -0.43 22.52
N SER A 439 -5.10 -1.42 22.50
CA SER A 439 -6.36 -1.33 23.25
C SER A 439 -6.93 -2.71 23.57
N TYR A 440 -7.61 -2.82 24.74
CA TYR A 440 -8.38 -4.02 25.08
C TYR A 440 -9.66 -4.18 24.26
N THR A 441 -10.14 -3.10 23.63
CA THR A 441 -11.51 -3.05 23.10
C THR A 441 -11.58 -2.58 21.65
N THR A 442 -10.51 -1.96 21.14
CA THR A 442 -10.53 -1.24 19.88
C THR A 442 -9.31 -1.62 19.05
N TYR A 443 -9.52 -1.87 17.77
CA TYR A 443 -8.42 -2.07 16.80
C TYR A 443 -8.79 -1.50 15.44
N GLU A 444 -7.76 -1.23 14.65
CA GLU A 444 -7.86 -0.88 13.23
C GLU A 444 -7.18 -1.97 12.40
N PHE A 445 -7.81 -2.37 11.28
CA PHE A 445 -7.23 -3.25 10.29
C PHE A 445 -7.77 -2.90 8.90
N ALA A 446 -6.89 -2.74 7.91
CA ALA A 446 -7.24 -2.40 6.53
C ALA A 446 -8.15 -1.15 6.41
N LYS A 447 -7.84 -0.11 7.18
CA LYS A 447 -8.63 1.15 7.31
C LYS A 447 -10.03 0.96 7.90
N ARG A 448 -10.29 -0.17 8.54
CA ARG A 448 -11.54 -0.48 9.23
C ARG A 448 -11.33 -0.48 10.74
N TRP A 449 -12.21 0.19 11.46
CA TRP A 449 -12.17 0.36 12.91
C TRP A 449 -13.22 -0.49 13.60
N PHE A 450 -12.81 -1.18 14.65
CA PHE A 450 -13.68 -2.02 15.48
C PHE A 450 -13.57 -1.62 16.95
N HIS A 451 -14.70 -1.56 17.62
CA HIS A 451 -14.81 -1.24 19.04
C HIS A 451 -15.77 -2.21 19.71
N TYR A 452 -15.30 -2.98 20.70
CA TYR A 452 -16.05 -4.10 21.30
C TYR A 452 -16.66 -5.03 20.25
N GLY A 453 -15.89 -5.39 19.23
CA GLY A 453 -16.31 -6.29 18.15
C GLY A 453 -17.30 -5.67 17.13
N LYS A 454 -17.74 -4.43 17.33
CA LYS A 454 -18.64 -3.72 16.41
C LYS A 454 -17.86 -2.75 15.53
N GLU A 455 -18.17 -2.75 14.23
CA GLU A 455 -17.51 -1.85 13.29
C GLU A 455 -17.97 -0.40 13.49
N ILE A 456 -16.99 0.49 13.67
CA ILE A 456 -17.18 1.94 13.81
C ILE A 456 -16.53 2.73 12.66
N THR A 457 -16.13 2.07 11.59
CA THR A 457 -15.49 2.70 10.42
C THR A 457 -16.35 3.84 9.87
N GLY A 458 -15.76 5.02 9.72
CA GLY A 458 -16.41 6.16 9.08
C GLY A 458 -16.76 5.91 7.61
N ILE A 459 -17.78 6.58 7.12
CA ILE A 459 -18.16 6.55 5.71
C ILE A 459 -17.12 7.36 4.93
N GLN A 460 -16.57 6.77 3.85
CA GLN A 460 -15.53 7.41 3.04
C GLN A 460 -16.16 8.43 2.08
N LEU A 461 -16.10 9.72 2.44
CA LEU A 461 -16.71 10.82 1.69
C LEU A 461 -16.14 10.97 0.28
N ALA A 462 -14.85 10.68 0.08
CA ALA A 462 -14.17 10.87 -1.20
C ALA A 462 -14.82 10.09 -2.36
N GLY A 463 -15.26 8.84 -2.12
CA GLY A 463 -15.93 8.04 -3.15
C GLY A 463 -17.26 8.64 -3.58
N PHE A 464 -18.02 9.21 -2.65
CA PHE A 464 -19.30 9.87 -2.95
C PHE A 464 -19.09 11.23 -3.61
N MET A 465 -18.09 12.00 -3.19
CA MET A 465 -17.74 13.27 -3.83
C MET A 465 -17.37 13.07 -5.29
N HIS A 466 -16.55 12.07 -5.59
CA HIS A 466 -16.17 11.74 -6.97
C HIS A 466 -17.40 11.43 -7.85
N ILE A 467 -18.42 10.77 -7.30
CA ILE A 467 -19.67 10.49 -8.02
C ILE A 467 -20.45 11.78 -8.30
N LEU A 468 -20.53 12.69 -7.31
CA LEU A 468 -21.24 13.96 -7.46
C LEU A 468 -20.55 14.89 -8.46
N GLU A 469 -19.20 14.90 -8.47
CA GLU A 469 -18.40 15.75 -9.36
C GLU A 469 -18.34 15.21 -10.81
N SER A 470 -18.27 13.89 -10.99
CA SER A 470 -18.12 13.27 -12.32
C SER A 470 -19.42 13.07 -13.07
N GLY A 471 -20.55 13.38 -12.43
CA GLY A 471 -21.88 13.03 -12.98
C GLY A 471 -21.99 11.52 -13.23
N LEU A 472 -23.02 10.88 -12.78
CA LEU A 472 -23.28 9.43 -12.78
C LEU A 472 -22.68 8.65 -13.98
N ASN A 473 -21.37 8.48 -13.99
CA ASN A 473 -20.72 7.55 -14.91
C ASN A 473 -21.07 6.12 -14.47
N MET A 474 -21.48 5.25 -15.40
CA MET A 474 -22.00 3.88 -15.11
C MET A 474 -21.07 3.03 -14.24
N ARG A 475 -19.73 3.26 -14.27
CA ARG A 475 -18.76 2.59 -13.39
C ARG A 475 -18.89 3.02 -11.94
N SER A 476 -19.16 4.29 -11.70
CA SER A 476 -19.35 4.85 -10.36
C SER A 476 -20.64 4.33 -9.72
N LYS A 477 -21.70 4.16 -10.52
CA LYS A 477 -22.97 3.58 -10.07
C LYS A 477 -22.80 2.13 -9.57
N LYS A 478 -22.06 1.29 -10.30
CA LYS A 478 -21.75 -0.09 -9.86
C LYS A 478 -20.95 -0.11 -8.55
N TRP A 479 -20.03 0.83 -8.35
CA TRP A 479 -19.28 0.93 -7.10
C TRP A 479 -20.18 1.35 -5.93
N VAL A 480 -21.05 2.35 -6.13
CA VAL A 480 -22.05 2.76 -5.11
C VAL A 480 -22.97 1.60 -4.76
N ASP A 481 -23.53 0.91 -5.74
CA ASP A 481 -24.39 -0.25 -5.53
C ASP A 481 -23.67 -1.36 -4.75
N LYS A 482 -22.39 -1.57 -5.04
CA LYS A 482 -21.54 -2.54 -4.30
C LYS A 482 -21.30 -2.12 -2.85
N GLN A 483 -21.07 -0.82 -2.59
CA GLN A 483 -20.92 -0.31 -1.21
C GLN A 483 -22.26 -0.30 -0.47
N MET A 484 -23.33 0.08 -1.13
CA MET A 484 -24.69 0.05 -0.60
C MET A 484 -25.09 -1.38 -0.21
N LYS A 485 -24.86 -2.38 -1.08
CA LYS A 485 -25.12 -3.79 -0.77
C LYS A 485 -24.27 -4.31 0.38
N LYS A 486 -23.01 -3.89 0.51
CA LYS A 486 -22.16 -4.23 1.66
C LYS A 486 -22.68 -3.63 2.97
N CYS A 487 -23.26 -2.42 2.93
CA CYS A 487 -23.82 -1.76 4.10
C CYS A 487 -25.18 -2.35 4.50
N THR A 488 -26.05 -2.68 3.53
CA THR A 488 -27.39 -3.23 3.79
C THR A 488 -27.35 -4.72 4.16
N ALA A 489 -26.47 -5.53 3.59
CA ALA A 489 -26.31 -6.93 3.93
C ALA A 489 -25.82 -7.18 5.38
N LYS A 490 -25.26 -6.15 6.03
CA LYS A 490 -24.81 -6.22 7.43
C LYS A 490 -25.83 -5.68 8.44
N SER A 491 -26.83 -4.91 8.01
CA SER A 491 -27.93 -4.46 8.88
C SER A 491 -29.05 -5.51 9.04
N GLY A 492 -29.05 -6.56 8.24
CA GLY A 492 -30.03 -7.65 8.28
C GLY A 492 -29.58 -8.90 9.05
N ARG A 493 -28.43 -8.85 9.75
CA ARG A 493 -27.98 -9.89 10.70
C ARG A 493 -27.74 -9.23 12.07
N ALA A 494 -28.82 -8.81 12.72
CA ALA A 494 -28.88 -8.49 14.13
C ALA A 494 -29.68 -9.61 14.82
#